data_0ad0fb3a5fdaba84be2960a76ad4269c
#
_entry.id   0ad0fb3a5fdaba84be2960a76ad4269c
#
_cell.length_a   1.000
_cell.length_b   1.000
_cell.length_c   1.000
_cell.angle_alpha   90.00
_cell.angle_beta   90.00
_cell.angle_gamma   90.00
#
_symmetry.space_group_name_H-M   'P 1'
#
loop_
_entity.id
_entity.type
_entity.pdbx_description
1 polymer ?
#
loop_
_entity_poly.entity_id
_entity_poly.type
_entity_poly.pdbx_seq_one_letter_code
_entity_poly.pdbx_strand_id
1 'polypeptide(L)'
;GGIFELFPGIKNNVYRYIKTETEYRQLNRYRKSEFAYRAFAGFGYNYGSDPVLGKSLPFFKQFIAGGPYSMRAWGLRQLGLGSSVFSDTVNSSYRDRFGDMQLETNIEYRFTVADFSSVKIGGAVFADIGNIWNIKKNATEPDAHFTFKNFGRDLAIGIGTGLRFDFSYFLLRFDLAYRVKDPARQQNNGWMSFSNFAITETRASGLKVNNLALQFGIGLPF
;
A
#
# COMPACT_ATOMS: atom_id res chain seq x y z
N GLY A 1 8.99 -24.93 30.11
CA GLY A 1 7.60 -25.37 30.12
C GLY A 1 6.66 -24.20 30.03
N GLY A 2 5.91 -24.06 28.96
CA GLY A 2 4.96 -22.97 28.79
C GLY A 2 3.53 -23.43 29.09
N ILE A 3 2.63 -22.50 29.38
CA ILE A 3 1.20 -22.71 29.62
C ILE A 3 0.54 -23.64 28.56
N PHE A 4 1.09 -23.69 27.36
CA PHE A 4 0.60 -24.53 26.26
C PHE A 4 0.89 -26.04 26.39
N GLU A 5 1.77 -26.45 27.31
CA GLU A 5 2.00 -27.88 27.59
C GLU A 5 0.87 -28.50 28.38
N LEU A 6 0.06 -27.68 29.06
CA LEU A 6 -1.14 -28.11 29.80
C LEU A 6 -2.30 -28.51 28.87
N PHE A 7 -2.24 -28.15 27.59
CA PHE A 7 -3.30 -28.43 26.62
C PHE A 7 -2.72 -29.06 25.33
N PRO A 8 -2.48 -30.38 25.32
CA PRO A 8 -1.80 -31.04 24.19
C PRO A 8 -2.50 -30.87 22.84
N GLY A 9 -3.83 -30.72 22.80
CA GLY A 9 -4.60 -30.51 21.57
C GLY A 9 -4.46 -29.12 20.98
N ILE A 10 -3.96 -28.13 21.71
CA ILE A 10 -3.80 -26.75 21.26
C ILE A 10 -2.38 -26.49 20.73
N LYS A 11 -1.43 -27.34 21.08
CA LYS A 11 0.01 -27.12 20.84
C LYS A 11 0.37 -26.91 19.36
N ASN A 12 -0.34 -27.51 18.44
CA ASN A 12 -0.02 -27.49 17.01
C ASN A 12 -0.92 -26.58 16.16
N ASN A 13 -1.98 -26.00 16.74
CA ASN A 13 -2.95 -25.19 16.02
C ASN A 13 -2.99 -23.72 16.46
N VAL A 14 -1.89 -23.21 17.03
CA VAL A 14 -1.79 -21.83 17.54
C VAL A 14 -0.74 -21.06 16.79
N TYR A 15 -1.14 -19.89 16.24
CA TYR A 15 -0.20 -18.92 15.68
C TYR A 15 0.63 -18.30 16.80
N ARG A 16 1.94 -18.23 16.60
CA ARG A 16 2.89 -17.59 17.49
C ARG A 16 3.62 -16.48 16.76
N TYR A 17 3.22 -15.24 16.96
CA TYR A 17 3.78 -14.13 16.24
C TYR A 17 3.96 -12.90 17.12
N ILE A 18 4.84 -12.00 16.67
CA ILE A 18 4.99 -10.63 17.18
C ILE A 18 4.63 -9.69 16.04
N LYS A 19 3.83 -8.68 16.31
CA LYS A 19 3.47 -7.64 15.35
C LYS A 19 3.69 -6.27 15.99
N THR A 20 4.37 -5.38 15.26
CA THR A 20 4.62 -4.00 15.66
C THR A 20 4.19 -3.08 14.53
N GLU A 21 3.54 -1.98 14.88
CA GLU A 21 3.16 -0.90 13.98
C GLU A 21 3.61 0.42 14.58
N THR A 22 4.25 1.25 13.76
CA THR A 22 4.66 2.60 14.12
C THR A 22 4.18 3.55 13.04
N GLU A 23 3.52 4.60 13.46
CA GLU A 23 3.03 5.63 12.55
C GLU A 23 3.41 7.00 13.07
N TYR A 24 3.95 7.83 12.17
CA TYR A 24 4.21 9.23 12.42
C TYR A 24 3.39 10.07 11.47
N ARG A 25 2.68 11.05 11.99
CA ARG A 25 1.91 12.02 11.21
C ARG A 25 2.30 13.43 11.61
N GLN A 26 2.45 14.28 10.61
CA GLN A 26 2.73 15.70 10.80
C GLN A 26 1.84 16.54 9.89
N LEU A 27 1.27 17.59 10.43
CA LEU A 27 0.45 18.57 9.72
C LEU A 27 0.98 19.98 9.99
N ASN A 28 1.45 20.63 8.94
CA ASN A 28 1.87 22.02 9.00
C ASN A 28 0.82 22.88 8.30
N ARG A 29 0.18 23.77 9.06
CA ARG A 29 -0.88 24.65 8.55
C ARG A 29 -0.34 26.02 8.23
N TYR A 30 -0.71 26.51 7.06
CA TYR A 30 -0.45 27.86 6.59
C TYR A 30 -1.77 28.59 6.38
N ARG A 31 -1.73 29.87 6.04
CA ARG A 31 -2.92 30.70 5.94
C ARG A 31 -4.00 30.17 4.96
N LYS A 32 -3.59 29.60 3.82
CA LYS A 32 -4.49 29.08 2.75
C LYS A 32 -4.11 27.67 2.27
N SER A 33 -3.20 27.01 2.96
CA SER A 33 -2.73 25.68 2.58
C SER A 33 -2.27 24.89 3.78
N GLU A 34 -2.15 23.60 3.59
CA GLU A 34 -1.64 22.65 4.58
C GLU A 34 -0.66 21.70 3.90
N PHE A 35 0.39 21.35 4.62
CA PHE A 35 1.32 20.30 4.23
C PHE A 35 1.19 19.16 5.23
N ALA A 36 0.73 18.01 4.75
CA ALA A 36 0.56 16.81 5.53
C ALA A 36 1.60 15.75 5.13
N TYR A 37 2.13 15.07 6.12
CA TYR A 37 3.10 14.01 5.97
C TYR A 37 2.72 12.84 6.87
N ARG A 38 2.81 11.62 6.36
CA ARG A 38 2.63 10.38 7.10
C ARG A 38 3.77 9.42 6.77
N ALA A 39 4.35 8.79 7.78
CA ALA A 39 5.25 7.66 7.65
C ALA A 39 4.70 6.49 8.47
N PHE A 40 4.61 5.33 7.87
CA PHE A 40 4.15 4.11 8.49
C PHE A 40 5.16 2.99 8.30
N ALA A 41 5.44 2.27 9.38
CA ALA A 41 6.26 1.07 9.39
C ALA A 41 5.55 -0.02 10.19
N GLY A 42 5.21 -1.11 9.53
CA GLY A 42 4.62 -2.29 10.11
C GLY A 42 5.53 -3.51 9.91
N PHE A 43 5.69 -4.30 10.95
CA PHE A 43 6.50 -5.49 10.95
C PHE A 43 5.82 -6.60 11.74
N GLY A 44 5.73 -7.79 11.18
CA GLY A 44 5.19 -8.95 11.85
C GLY A 44 6.03 -10.20 11.59
N TYR A 45 6.38 -10.91 12.64
CA TYR A 45 7.18 -12.11 12.55
C TYR A 45 6.48 -13.28 13.23
N ASN A 46 6.18 -14.32 12.47
CA ASN A 46 5.66 -15.58 13.02
C ASN A 46 6.84 -16.49 13.39
N TYR A 47 6.97 -16.80 14.67
CA TYR A 47 8.02 -17.68 15.20
C TYR A 47 7.51 -19.10 15.52
N GLY A 48 6.28 -19.44 15.09
CA GLY A 48 5.73 -20.78 15.21
C GLY A 48 6.53 -21.81 14.42
N SER A 49 6.67 -23.00 14.97
CA SER A 49 7.40 -24.13 14.35
C SER A 49 6.55 -24.96 13.40
N ASP A 50 5.25 -24.70 13.31
CA ASP A 50 4.35 -25.44 12.42
C ASP A 50 4.71 -25.19 10.95
N PRO A 51 4.84 -26.22 10.12
CA PRO A 51 5.22 -26.07 8.71
C PRO A 51 4.24 -25.28 7.86
N VAL A 52 2.98 -25.23 8.26
CA VAL A 52 1.90 -24.52 7.55
C VAL A 52 1.64 -23.17 8.21
N LEU A 53 1.30 -23.16 9.49
CA LEU A 53 0.93 -21.96 10.23
C LEU A 53 2.11 -21.04 10.54
N GLY A 54 3.34 -21.57 10.58
CA GLY A 54 4.56 -20.82 10.87
C GLY A 54 5.13 -20.04 9.70
N LYS A 55 4.58 -20.15 8.48
CA LYS A 55 5.17 -19.51 7.28
C LYS A 55 4.99 -18.00 7.23
N SER A 56 3.84 -17.49 7.63
CA SER A 56 3.48 -16.07 7.59
C SER A 56 2.62 -15.70 8.79
N LEU A 57 2.31 -14.43 8.94
CA LEU A 57 1.27 -13.99 9.87
C LEU A 57 -0.09 -14.61 9.50
N PRO A 58 -1.02 -14.76 10.48
CA PRO A 58 -2.42 -15.01 10.15
C PRO A 58 -2.94 -13.96 9.17
N PHE A 59 -3.71 -14.36 8.16
CA PHE A 59 -4.12 -13.46 7.07
C PHE A 59 -4.81 -12.17 7.56
N PHE A 60 -5.59 -12.25 8.66
CA PHE A 60 -6.27 -11.09 9.27
C PHE A 60 -5.34 -10.18 10.09
N LYS A 61 -4.06 -10.56 10.24
CA LYS A 61 -3.01 -9.78 10.90
C LYS A 61 -1.93 -9.31 9.91
N GLN A 62 -1.97 -9.78 8.66
CA GLN A 62 -1.07 -9.34 7.62
C GLN A 62 -1.36 -7.89 7.21
N PHE A 63 -0.35 -7.25 6.65
CA PHE A 63 -0.43 -5.89 6.13
C PHE A 63 -0.97 -5.90 4.71
N ILE A 64 -1.63 -4.81 4.36
CA ILE A 64 -2.19 -4.55 3.02
C ILE A 64 -1.80 -3.16 2.57
N ALA A 65 -1.62 -2.95 1.27
CA ALA A 65 -1.37 -1.64 0.70
C ALA A 65 -2.24 -1.39 -0.53
N GLY A 66 -2.51 -0.11 -0.80
CA GLY A 66 -3.42 0.36 -1.83
C GLY A 66 -4.74 0.90 -1.28
N GLY A 67 -5.48 1.59 -2.14
CA GLY A 67 -6.74 2.23 -1.78
C GLY A 67 -6.60 3.67 -1.28
N PRO A 68 -7.73 4.31 -0.95
CA PRO A 68 -7.81 5.75 -0.73
C PRO A 68 -7.06 6.25 0.53
N TYR A 69 -6.66 5.38 1.45
CA TYR A 69 -5.99 5.73 2.71
C TYR A 69 -4.55 5.23 2.79
N SER A 70 -4.01 4.72 1.69
CA SER A 70 -2.67 4.15 1.60
C SER A 70 -2.04 4.59 0.28
N MET A 71 -1.63 3.68 -0.56
CA MET A 71 -1.01 3.88 -1.88
C MET A 71 -2.08 4.12 -2.94
N ARG A 72 -2.51 5.37 -3.14
CA ARG A 72 -3.71 5.75 -3.90
C ARG A 72 -3.69 5.40 -5.38
N ALA A 73 -2.49 5.19 -5.97
CA ALA A 73 -2.38 4.75 -7.36
C ALA A 73 -2.68 3.26 -7.58
N TRP A 74 -2.96 2.51 -6.50
CA TRP A 74 -3.37 1.10 -6.53
C TRP A 74 -4.73 0.92 -5.89
N GLY A 75 -5.51 -0.03 -6.39
CA GLY A 75 -6.74 -0.47 -5.72
C GLY A 75 -6.44 -1.07 -4.34
N LEU A 76 -7.48 -1.17 -3.52
CA LEU A 76 -7.38 -1.76 -2.19
C LEU A 76 -6.79 -3.18 -2.28
N ARG A 77 -5.73 -3.48 -1.49
CA ARG A 77 -5.02 -4.77 -1.46
C ARG A 77 -4.35 -5.17 -2.78
N GLN A 78 -4.12 -4.22 -3.70
CA GLN A 78 -3.59 -4.53 -5.04
C GLN A 78 -2.08 -4.25 -5.17
N LEU A 79 -1.44 -3.64 -4.17
CA LEU A 79 -0.01 -3.41 -4.16
C LEU A 79 0.74 -4.50 -3.39
N GLY A 80 1.89 -4.89 -3.89
CA GLY A 80 2.82 -5.86 -3.27
C GLY A 80 2.80 -7.19 -4.02
N LEU A 81 3.48 -8.18 -3.58
CA LEU A 81 4.50 -8.29 -2.55
C LEU A 81 5.87 -7.99 -3.17
N GLY A 82 6.58 -7.01 -2.64
CA GLY A 82 7.86 -6.60 -3.24
C GLY A 82 7.74 -6.30 -4.72
N SER A 83 8.59 -6.91 -5.55
CA SER A 83 8.55 -6.85 -7.02
C SER A 83 8.02 -8.13 -7.66
N SER A 84 7.35 -9.00 -6.89
CA SER A 84 6.80 -10.24 -7.42
C SER A 84 5.75 -10.00 -8.50
N VAL A 85 5.86 -10.76 -9.59
CA VAL A 85 4.90 -10.74 -10.69
C VAL A 85 4.06 -12.01 -10.59
N PHE A 86 2.76 -11.87 -10.43
CA PHE A 86 1.88 -13.04 -10.48
C PHE A 86 1.77 -13.55 -11.92
N SER A 87 2.13 -14.81 -12.12
CA SER A 87 2.12 -15.49 -13.42
C SER A 87 0.76 -16.13 -13.77
N ASP A 88 -0.23 -16.03 -12.89
CA ASP A 88 -1.52 -16.65 -13.14
C ASP A 88 -2.28 -15.93 -14.26
N THR A 89 -2.46 -16.63 -15.35
CA THR A 89 -3.17 -16.20 -16.58
C THR A 89 -4.67 -16.05 -16.41
N VAL A 90 -5.23 -16.48 -15.25
CA VAL A 90 -6.67 -16.43 -14.98
C VAL A 90 -6.92 -15.56 -13.74
N ASN A 91 -7.43 -14.35 -13.92
CA ASN A 91 -7.92 -13.43 -12.89
C ASN A 91 -6.90 -12.82 -11.90
N SER A 92 -5.64 -12.64 -12.29
CA SER A 92 -4.62 -12.02 -11.42
C SER A 92 -4.90 -10.55 -11.06
N SER A 93 -5.78 -9.87 -11.78
CA SER A 93 -6.10 -8.45 -11.58
C SER A 93 -6.80 -8.14 -10.25
N TYR A 94 -7.44 -9.13 -9.64
CA TYR A 94 -8.27 -8.96 -8.43
C TYR A 94 -7.78 -9.77 -7.24
N ARG A 95 -6.56 -10.32 -7.29
CA ARG A 95 -6.03 -11.10 -6.17
C ARG A 95 -5.55 -10.19 -5.06
N ASP A 96 -6.17 -10.30 -3.89
CA ASP A 96 -5.75 -9.60 -2.67
C ASP A 96 -4.33 -10.01 -2.27
N ARG A 97 -3.52 -9.01 -1.91
CA ARG A 97 -2.12 -9.16 -1.52
C ARG A 97 -1.95 -8.85 -0.05
N PHE A 98 -1.31 -9.76 0.66
CA PHE A 98 -1.10 -9.71 2.10
C PHE A 98 0.37 -9.94 2.41
N GLY A 99 0.99 -9.06 3.19
CA GLY A 99 2.40 -9.11 3.56
C GLY A 99 2.63 -9.15 5.06
N ASP A 100 3.82 -9.55 5.46
CA ASP A 100 4.26 -9.55 6.85
C ASP A 100 4.95 -8.25 7.27
N MET A 101 5.29 -7.40 6.31
CA MET A 101 5.93 -6.09 6.51
C MET A 101 5.33 -5.06 5.59
N GLN A 102 5.16 -3.83 6.07
CA GLN A 102 4.73 -2.66 5.29
C GLN A 102 5.59 -1.46 5.63
N LEU A 103 6.08 -0.78 4.60
CA LEU A 103 6.68 0.55 4.72
C LEU A 103 5.96 1.49 3.79
N GLU A 104 5.54 2.64 4.30
CA GLU A 104 4.76 3.59 3.54
C GLU A 104 5.05 5.03 3.98
N THR A 105 5.15 5.92 3.01
CA THR A 105 5.27 7.35 3.21
C THR A 105 4.30 8.05 2.28
N ASN A 106 3.48 8.93 2.83
CA ASN A 106 2.52 9.73 2.11
C ASN A 106 2.79 11.20 2.36
N ILE A 107 2.82 11.99 1.30
CA ILE A 107 3.04 13.44 1.35
C ILE A 107 1.89 14.09 0.60
N GLU A 108 1.27 15.10 1.19
CA GLU A 108 0.14 15.79 0.58
C GLU A 108 0.21 17.30 0.87
N TYR A 109 0.17 18.10 -0.20
CA TYR A 109 -0.03 19.53 -0.12
C TYR A 109 -1.46 19.87 -0.49
N ARG A 110 -2.19 20.47 0.44
CA ARG A 110 -3.61 20.84 0.35
C ARG A 110 -3.72 22.35 0.25
N PHE A 111 -4.62 22.85 -0.59
CA PHE A 111 -4.86 24.28 -0.74
C PHE A 111 -6.35 24.56 -0.97
N THR A 112 -6.80 25.74 -0.50
CA THR A 112 -8.18 26.19 -0.69
C THR A 112 -8.32 26.76 -2.09
N VAL A 113 -9.33 26.27 -2.83
CA VAL A 113 -9.70 26.75 -4.18
C VAL A 113 -10.81 27.79 -4.07
N ALA A 114 -11.88 27.45 -3.33
CA ALA A 114 -13.03 28.33 -3.12
C ALA A 114 -13.62 28.09 -1.73
N ASP A 115 -14.19 29.13 -1.15
CA ASP A 115 -14.87 29.08 0.15
C ASP A 115 -16.27 29.69 0.00
N PHE A 116 -17.26 28.82 0.07
CA PHE A 116 -18.68 29.19 0.04
C PHE A 116 -19.27 29.02 1.43
N SER A 117 -20.38 29.68 1.72
CA SER A 117 -20.99 29.63 3.05
C SER A 117 -21.32 28.22 3.55
N SER A 118 -21.61 27.29 2.64
CA SER A 118 -22.03 25.92 2.97
C SER A 118 -20.99 24.85 2.64
N VAL A 119 -19.99 25.15 1.82
CA VAL A 119 -18.98 24.18 1.37
C VAL A 119 -17.67 24.86 1.05
N LYS A 120 -16.54 24.29 1.53
CA LYS A 120 -15.22 24.70 1.11
C LYS A 120 -14.69 23.71 0.08
N ILE A 121 -14.23 24.26 -1.04
CA ILE A 121 -13.62 23.45 -2.11
C ILE A 121 -12.11 23.62 -2.00
N GLY A 122 -11.44 22.50 -1.80
CA GLY A 122 -9.99 22.42 -1.77
C GLY A 122 -9.43 21.56 -2.91
N GLY A 123 -8.18 21.84 -3.26
CA GLY A 123 -7.35 20.99 -4.10
C GLY A 123 -6.25 20.33 -3.27
N ALA A 124 -5.74 19.21 -3.77
CA ALA A 124 -4.53 18.61 -3.24
C ALA A 124 -3.64 18.06 -4.34
N VAL A 125 -2.34 18.07 -4.09
CA VAL A 125 -1.35 17.28 -4.85
C VAL A 125 -0.62 16.39 -3.87
N PHE A 126 -0.29 15.17 -4.30
CA PHE A 126 0.27 14.20 -3.38
C PHE A 126 1.24 13.22 -4.04
N ALA A 127 2.06 12.62 -3.20
CA ALA A 127 2.93 11.50 -3.53
C ALA A 127 2.84 10.42 -2.47
N ASP A 128 2.68 9.17 -2.89
CA ASP A 128 2.64 7.98 -2.06
C ASP A 128 3.80 7.07 -2.45
N ILE A 129 4.60 6.65 -1.47
CA ILE A 129 5.79 5.80 -1.66
C ILE A 129 5.72 4.66 -0.66
N GLY A 130 5.81 3.43 -1.09
CA GLY A 130 5.78 2.30 -0.17
C GLY A 130 5.60 0.97 -0.85
N ASN A 131 5.50 -0.07 -0.04
CA ASN A 131 5.14 -1.43 -0.47
C ASN A 131 4.89 -2.33 0.74
N ILE A 132 4.50 -3.58 0.47
CA ILE A 132 4.43 -4.68 1.44
C ILE A 132 5.32 -5.84 0.98
N TRP A 133 5.82 -6.62 1.95
CA TRP A 133 6.72 -7.75 1.70
C TRP A 133 6.42 -8.91 2.64
N ASN A 134 6.85 -10.09 2.25
CA ASN A 134 7.02 -11.21 3.17
C ASN A 134 8.37 -11.10 3.88
N ILE A 135 8.43 -11.54 5.14
CA ILE A 135 9.68 -11.59 5.91
C ILE A 135 10.37 -12.94 5.73
N LYS A 136 9.60 -14.01 5.66
CA LYS A 136 10.15 -15.33 5.39
C LYS A 136 10.26 -15.58 3.90
N LYS A 137 11.41 -16.14 3.51
CA LYS A 137 11.69 -16.48 2.11
C LYS A 137 10.73 -17.58 1.66
N ASN A 138 10.09 -17.36 0.52
CA ASN A 138 9.26 -18.35 -0.15
C ASN A 138 9.94 -18.76 -1.46
N ALA A 139 10.10 -20.06 -1.68
CA ALA A 139 10.75 -20.58 -2.89
C ALA A 139 9.93 -20.31 -4.16
N THR A 140 8.59 -20.24 -4.04
CA THR A 140 7.69 -19.97 -5.18
C THR A 140 7.61 -18.49 -5.55
N GLU A 141 7.93 -17.59 -4.60
CA GLU A 141 7.85 -16.14 -4.80
C GLU A 141 9.09 -15.45 -4.20
N PRO A 142 10.27 -15.61 -4.80
CA PRO A 142 11.53 -15.08 -4.25
C PRO A 142 11.56 -13.54 -4.20
N ASP A 143 10.90 -12.87 -5.13
CA ASP A 143 10.82 -11.41 -5.21
C ASP A 143 9.78 -10.78 -4.26
N ALA A 144 9.01 -11.59 -3.54
CA ALA A 144 8.09 -11.16 -2.49
C ALA A 144 8.79 -10.91 -1.14
N HIS A 145 10.02 -11.39 -0.98
CA HIS A 145 10.78 -11.33 0.27
C HIS A 145 11.56 -10.02 0.40
N PHE A 146 11.46 -9.39 1.57
CA PHE A 146 12.20 -8.16 1.86
C PHE A 146 13.71 -8.38 1.90
N THR A 147 14.45 -7.57 1.17
CA THR A 147 15.90 -7.46 1.28
C THR A 147 16.35 -6.02 1.11
N PHE A 148 17.34 -5.59 1.89
CA PHE A 148 17.88 -4.23 1.74
C PHE A 148 18.48 -3.99 0.34
N LYS A 149 19.02 -5.02 -0.28
CA LYS A 149 19.58 -4.95 -1.65
C LYS A 149 18.51 -4.59 -2.69
N ASN A 150 17.30 -5.12 -2.54
CA ASN A 150 16.20 -4.94 -3.49
C ASN A 150 15.24 -3.81 -3.08
N PHE A 151 15.43 -3.21 -1.90
CA PHE A 151 14.51 -2.22 -1.34
C PHE A 151 14.17 -1.10 -2.33
N GLY A 152 15.17 -0.49 -2.97
CA GLY A 152 14.94 0.56 -3.96
C GLY A 152 14.18 0.07 -5.20
N ARG A 153 14.42 -1.16 -5.65
CA ARG A 153 13.69 -1.79 -6.76
C ARG A 153 12.24 -2.02 -6.39
N ASP A 154 12.00 -2.50 -5.18
CA ASP A 154 10.70 -2.94 -4.71
C ASP A 154 9.77 -1.79 -4.28
N LEU A 155 10.29 -0.57 -4.13
CA LEU A 155 9.44 0.59 -3.81
C LEU A 155 8.50 0.94 -4.96
N ALA A 156 7.22 1.06 -4.64
CA ALA A 156 6.19 1.62 -5.48
C ALA A 156 6.08 3.13 -5.26
N ILE A 157 5.83 3.90 -6.33
CA ILE A 157 5.66 5.36 -6.26
C ILE A 157 4.43 5.75 -7.07
N GLY A 158 3.49 6.41 -6.41
CA GLY A 158 2.33 7.03 -7.01
C GLY A 158 2.32 8.53 -6.77
N ILE A 159 1.86 9.30 -7.74
CA ILE A 159 1.59 10.73 -7.60
C ILE A 159 0.16 11.01 -8.02
N GLY A 160 -0.39 12.11 -7.54
CA GLY A 160 -1.74 12.45 -7.94
C GLY A 160 -2.19 13.83 -7.52
N THR A 161 -3.40 14.11 -7.93
CA THR A 161 -4.13 15.31 -7.54
C THR A 161 -5.53 14.93 -7.09
N GLY A 162 -6.18 15.81 -6.34
CA GLY A 162 -7.55 15.51 -5.91
C GLY A 162 -8.32 16.75 -5.50
N LEU A 163 -9.62 16.57 -5.47
CA LEU A 163 -10.59 17.57 -5.01
C LEU A 163 -11.10 17.19 -3.61
N ARG A 164 -11.35 18.19 -2.81
CA ARG A 164 -11.84 18.12 -1.44
C ARG A 164 -13.08 18.97 -1.32
N PHE A 165 -14.20 18.39 -0.90
CA PHE A 165 -15.45 19.09 -0.63
C PHE A 165 -15.73 18.97 0.86
N ASP A 166 -15.48 20.05 1.61
CA ASP A 166 -15.70 20.12 3.05
C ASP A 166 -17.05 20.79 3.34
N PHE A 167 -17.98 20.01 3.88
CA PHE A 167 -19.34 20.42 4.25
C PHE A 167 -19.46 20.71 5.75
N SER A 168 -18.36 20.93 6.48
CA SER A 168 -18.31 21.13 7.94
C SER A 168 -18.63 19.88 8.79
N TYR A 169 -19.52 19.01 8.34
CA TYR A 169 -19.88 17.75 9.03
C TYR A 169 -19.10 16.55 8.49
N PHE A 170 -18.78 16.57 7.22
CA PHE A 170 -18.01 15.54 6.54
C PHE A 170 -17.25 16.13 5.36
N LEU A 171 -16.20 15.47 4.98
CA LEU A 171 -15.36 15.83 3.84
C LEU A 171 -15.41 14.71 2.80
N LEU A 172 -15.78 15.06 1.58
CA LEU A 172 -15.69 14.17 0.43
C LEU A 172 -14.40 14.42 -0.33
N ARG A 173 -13.78 13.35 -0.78
CA ARG A 173 -12.51 13.39 -1.46
C ARG A 173 -12.55 12.54 -2.73
N PHE A 174 -12.06 13.13 -3.82
CA PHE A 174 -11.84 12.48 -5.10
C PHE A 174 -10.37 12.63 -5.47
N ASP A 175 -9.65 11.53 -5.53
CA ASP A 175 -8.23 11.51 -5.84
C ASP A 175 -8.01 10.82 -7.18
N LEU A 176 -7.28 11.47 -8.07
CA LEU A 176 -6.79 10.91 -9.32
C LEU A 176 -5.30 10.66 -9.17
N ALA A 177 -4.90 9.40 -9.17
CA ALA A 177 -3.53 8.99 -8.92
C ALA A 177 -2.94 8.21 -10.11
N TYR A 178 -1.67 8.45 -10.38
CA TYR A 178 -0.91 7.79 -11.44
C TYR A 178 0.28 7.04 -10.88
N ARG A 179 0.53 5.83 -11.38
CA ARG A 179 1.71 5.03 -11.03
C ARG A 179 2.92 5.59 -11.74
N VAL A 180 3.87 6.14 -10.99
CA VAL A 180 5.17 6.58 -11.51
C VAL A 180 6.16 5.44 -11.56
N LYS A 181 6.12 4.58 -10.54
CA LYS A 181 6.92 3.38 -10.45
C LYS A 181 6.09 2.23 -9.90
N ASP A 182 5.98 1.15 -10.64
CA ASP A 182 5.31 -0.09 -10.23
C ASP A 182 6.34 -1.22 -10.19
N PRO A 183 6.70 -1.73 -8.99
CA PRO A 183 7.75 -2.75 -8.87
C PRO A 183 7.39 -4.07 -9.55
N ALA A 184 6.12 -4.37 -9.76
CA ALA A 184 5.68 -5.55 -10.50
C ALA A 184 5.85 -5.40 -12.03
N ARG A 185 6.28 -4.22 -12.51
CA ARG A 185 6.61 -3.96 -13.91
C ARG A 185 8.06 -4.34 -14.18
N GLN A 186 8.28 -5.33 -15.05
CA GLN A 186 9.63 -5.82 -15.38
C GLN A 186 10.44 -4.85 -16.24
N GLN A 187 9.76 -4.05 -17.08
CA GLN A 187 10.40 -3.10 -17.98
C GLN A 187 10.89 -1.87 -17.20
N ASN A 188 12.05 -1.32 -17.57
CA ASN A 188 12.64 -0.10 -17.03
C ASN A 188 12.70 -0.07 -15.48
N ASN A 189 13.00 -1.21 -14.83
CA ASN A 189 13.02 -1.36 -13.37
C ASN A 189 11.76 -0.83 -12.68
N GLY A 190 10.61 -0.99 -13.31
CA GLY A 190 9.31 -0.54 -12.80
C GLY A 190 8.95 0.91 -13.13
N TRP A 191 9.88 1.73 -13.62
CA TRP A 191 9.60 3.13 -13.91
C TRP A 191 8.74 3.31 -15.16
N MET A 192 7.74 4.15 -15.07
CA MET A 192 6.93 4.58 -16.20
C MET A 192 7.69 5.61 -17.05
N SER A 193 7.50 5.55 -18.37
CA SER A 193 8.05 6.55 -19.26
C SER A 193 7.14 7.77 -19.32
N PHE A 194 7.67 8.95 -19.00
CA PHE A 194 6.91 10.21 -19.14
C PHE A 194 6.66 10.60 -20.61
N SER A 195 7.46 10.08 -21.55
CA SER A 195 7.24 10.32 -23.00
C SER A 195 6.02 9.57 -23.55
N ASN A 196 5.64 8.47 -22.90
CA ASN A 196 4.45 7.68 -23.22
C ASN A 196 3.58 7.56 -21.98
N PHE A 197 2.83 8.63 -21.68
CA PHE A 197 1.88 8.64 -20.56
C PHE A 197 0.73 7.65 -20.85
N ALA A 198 1.02 6.37 -20.65
CA ALA A 198 0.05 5.31 -20.93
C ALA A 198 -0.90 5.15 -19.73
N ILE A 199 -2.19 5.45 -19.96
CA ILE A 199 -3.25 5.17 -18.97
C ILE A 199 -3.37 3.66 -18.77
N THR A 200 -3.28 2.89 -19.84
CA THR A 200 -3.35 1.42 -19.79
C THR A 200 -2.11 0.83 -20.44
N GLU A 201 -1.51 -0.14 -19.79
CA GLU A 201 -0.34 -0.88 -20.30
C GLU A 201 -0.65 -2.38 -20.34
N THR A 202 -0.22 -3.04 -21.42
CA THR A 202 -0.20 -4.51 -21.46
C THR A 202 1.21 -4.97 -21.03
N ARG A 203 1.29 -5.69 -19.93
CA ARG A 203 2.56 -6.22 -19.39
C ARG A 203 3.04 -7.42 -20.21
N ALA A 204 4.30 -7.82 -19.99
CA ALA A 204 4.90 -9.00 -20.63
C ALA A 204 4.10 -10.30 -20.37
N SER A 205 3.40 -10.36 -19.24
CA SER A 205 2.47 -11.46 -18.89
C SER A 205 1.15 -11.45 -19.67
N GLY A 206 0.92 -10.47 -20.56
CA GLY A 206 -0.37 -10.27 -21.26
C GLY A 206 -1.44 -9.55 -20.42
N LEU A 207 -1.17 -9.27 -19.16
CA LEU A 207 -2.10 -8.59 -18.25
C LEU A 207 -2.23 -7.10 -18.63
N LYS A 208 -3.46 -6.64 -18.85
CA LYS A 208 -3.75 -5.21 -18.97
C LYS A 208 -3.83 -4.57 -17.58
N VAL A 209 -3.01 -3.58 -17.33
CA VAL A 209 -2.95 -2.82 -16.08
C VAL A 209 -3.33 -1.38 -16.36
N ASN A 210 -4.22 -0.83 -15.53
CA ASN A 210 -4.53 0.59 -15.55
C ASN A 210 -3.54 1.32 -14.62
N ASN A 211 -2.79 2.26 -15.16
CA ASN A 211 -1.81 3.07 -14.43
C ASN A 211 -2.44 4.29 -13.77
N LEU A 212 -3.68 4.61 -14.12
CA LEU A 212 -4.47 5.69 -13.54
C LEU A 212 -5.53 5.09 -12.63
N ALA A 213 -5.63 5.57 -11.40
CA ALA A 213 -6.62 5.16 -10.41
C ALA A 213 -7.44 6.36 -9.95
N LEU A 214 -8.76 6.21 -9.93
CA LEU A 214 -9.68 7.14 -9.29
C LEU A 214 -10.06 6.56 -7.92
N GLN A 215 -9.82 7.32 -6.87
CA GLN A 215 -10.16 6.94 -5.49
C GLN A 215 -11.22 7.89 -4.94
N PHE A 216 -12.19 7.32 -4.26
CA PHE A 216 -13.17 8.05 -3.47
C PHE A 216 -12.91 7.83 -1.99
N GLY A 217 -12.98 8.87 -1.19
CA GLY A 217 -12.80 8.79 0.26
C GLY A 217 -13.68 9.75 1.03
N ILE A 218 -13.98 9.40 2.25
CA ILE A 218 -14.66 10.24 3.23
C ILE A 218 -13.64 10.59 4.32
N GLY A 219 -13.47 11.87 4.61
CA GLY A 219 -12.42 12.36 5.50
C GLY A 219 -11.06 12.54 4.82
N LEU A 220 -10.08 13.00 5.58
CA LEU A 220 -8.70 13.14 5.12
C LEU A 220 -7.99 11.77 5.12
N PRO A 221 -6.98 11.54 4.25
CA PRO A 221 -6.30 10.25 4.19
C PRO A 221 -5.44 10.00 5.42
N PHE A 222 -4.89 11.06 6.04
CA PHE A 222 -4.07 11.02 7.25
C PHE A 222 -4.00 12.40 7.88
#